data_834326efb6d3e99b1b6f439542f41b4a
#
_entry.id   834326efb6d3e99b1b6f439542f41b4a
#
_cell.length_a   1.000
_cell.length_b   1.000
_cell.length_c   1.000
_cell.angle_alpha   90.00
_cell.angle_beta   90.00
_cell.angle_gamma   90.00
#
_symmetry.space_group_name_H-M   'P 1'
#
loop_
_entity.id
_entity.type
_entity.pdbx_description
1 polymer ?
#
loop_
_entity_poly.entity_id
_entity_poly.type
_entity_poly.pdbx_seq_one_letter_code
_entity_poly.pdbx_strand_id
1 'polypeptide(L)'
;MKKALCVITLALLCVTAWHSQSGAQEKKLERIRIGGGSVGAPQLTMWFAKEANLYEKHGLAVEAISIPGSSMALQAMLSGELPIIQLGGAASMQANLAGADTVIVATILTKFLFSIFSRPEITRIADLKGKLFGATRFGTLSDFASRFALEKHGLNPERDIAMVQTGGQPETLVALLTARVQAAALSVPAILRAKKANMRELLDMAKLDATIHQNGVVTTRKYLKTNEDTVRRFLRAYIEGAALAKRDKAFATRVMAKYLGTNDREILDDAYERVTLHLEIPPYPTVEGVGVLLKTLEKAQPKARTAKPEDFIDSRLVRELDESGFINRL
;
A
#
# COMPACT_ATOMS: atom_id res chain seq x y z
N MET A 1 86.26 -0.83 -21.28
CA MET A 1 85.34 -1.78 -20.61
C MET A 1 84.58 -1.10 -19.55
N LYS A 2 83.75 -0.08 -19.81
CA LYS A 2 82.88 0.64 -18.81
C LYS A 2 81.64 1.27 -19.48
N LYS A 3 81.09 0.68 -20.54
CA LYS A 3 79.85 1.21 -21.18
C LYS A 3 78.78 0.17 -21.49
N ALA A 4 78.86 -1.03 -20.92
CA ALA A 4 77.91 -2.11 -21.23
C ALA A 4 76.99 -2.52 -20.00
N LEU A 5 77.08 -1.79 -18.90
CA LEU A 5 76.33 -2.21 -17.66
C LEU A 5 75.14 -1.29 -17.27
N CYS A 6 74.84 -0.31 -18.12
CA CYS A 6 73.76 0.65 -17.79
C CYS A 6 72.43 0.47 -18.56
N VAL A 7 72.34 -0.50 -19.46
CA VAL A 7 71.12 -0.67 -20.31
C VAL A 7 70.20 -1.80 -19.83
N ILE A 8 70.69 -2.68 -18.94
CA ILE A 8 69.90 -3.85 -18.48
C ILE A 8 69.01 -3.53 -17.24
N THR A 9 69.31 -2.45 -16.53
CA THR A 9 68.56 -2.11 -15.31
C THR A 9 67.28 -1.26 -15.52
N LEU A 10 67.02 -0.76 -16.74
CA LEU A 10 65.85 0.06 -17.06
C LEU A 10 64.70 -0.73 -17.70
N ALA A 11 64.91 -2.00 -18.06
CA ALA A 11 63.87 -2.84 -18.68
C ALA A 11 63.03 -3.67 -17.67
N LEU A 12 63.40 -3.70 -16.37
CA LEU A 12 62.71 -4.51 -15.37
C LEU A 12 61.70 -3.72 -14.51
N LEU A 13 61.53 -2.42 -14.72
CA LEU A 13 60.63 -1.55 -13.92
C LEU A 13 59.32 -1.20 -14.62
N CYS A 14 59.06 -1.71 -15.85
CA CYS A 14 57.82 -1.43 -16.59
C CYS A 14 56.77 -2.56 -16.57
N VAL A 15 56.95 -3.64 -15.81
CA VAL A 15 56.03 -4.80 -15.87
C VAL A 15 55.14 -4.94 -14.66
N THR A 16 55.18 -4.05 -13.67
CA THR A 16 54.34 -4.19 -12.43
C THR A 16 53.27 -3.12 -12.25
N ALA A 17 52.84 -2.43 -13.29
CA ALA A 17 51.76 -1.44 -13.21
C ALA A 17 50.51 -1.82 -14.03
N TRP A 18 50.25 -3.10 -14.23
CA TRP A 18 48.90 -3.53 -14.60
C TRP A 18 48.13 -3.80 -13.32
N HIS A 19 47.87 -2.72 -12.60
CA HIS A 19 46.85 -2.74 -11.59
C HIS A 19 45.53 -3.06 -12.29
N SER A 20 45.00 -4.21 -12.01
CA SER A 20 43.62 -4.59 -12.26
C SER A 20 42.72 -3.48 -11.74
N GLN A 21 42.38 -2.50 -12.55
CA GLN A 21 41.18 -1.73 -12.36
C GLN A 21 40.02 -2.72 -12.55
N SER A 22 39.75 -3.50 -11.49
CA SER A 22 38.40 -4.03 -11.26
C SER A 22 37.51 -2.82 -11.08
N GLY A 23 37.20 -2.14 -12.18
CA GLY A 23 36.12 -1.20 -12.23
C GLY A 23 34.90 -2.00 -11.82
N ALA A 24 34.46 -1.83 -10.58
CA ALA A 24 33.13 -2.21 -10.19
C ALA A 24 32.22 -1.49 -11.20
N GLN A 25 31.75 -2.22 -12.20
CA GLN A 25 30.84 -1.72 -13.22
C GLN A 25 29.61 -1.27 -12.42
N GLU A 26 29.50 0.04 -12.26
CA GLU A 26 28.38 0.65 -11.53
C GLU A 26 27.12 0.10 -12.17
N LYS A 27 26.45 -0.80 -11.48
CA LYS A 27 25.30 -1.53 -12.02
C LYS A 27 24.25 -0.50 -12.37
N LYS A 28 24.10 -0.17 -13.64
CA LYS A 28 23.18 0.84 -14.13
C LYS A 28 21.79 0.49 -13.63
N LEU A 29 21.25 1.31 -12.71
CA LEU A 29 19.92 1.12 -12.16
C LEU A 29 18.86 1.30 -13.25
N GLU A 30 17.91 0.40 -13.30
CA GLU A 30 16.73 0.54 -14.15
C GLU A 30 15.80 1.59 -13.59
N ARG A 31 15.48 2.61 -14.39
CA ARG A 31 14.57 3.67 -13.99
C ARG A 31 13.13 3.23 -14.12
N ILE A 32 12.36 3.38 -13.05
CA ILE A 32 10.94 3.07 -13.02
C ILE A 32 10.18 4.11 -12.20
N ARG A 33 8.99 4.50 -12.69
CA ARG A 33 8.04 5.32 -11.93
C ARG A 33 7.02 4.40 -11.28
N ILE A 34 6.75 4.63 -10.01
CA ILE A 34 5.72 3.88 -9.25
C ILE A 34 4.74 4.85 -8.60
N GLY A 35 3.51 4.41 -8.44
CA GLY A 35 2.46 5.22 -7.80
C GLY A 35 1.95 4.61 -6.51
N GLY A 36 1.45 5.46 -5.64
CA GLY A 36 0.69 5.04 -4.46
C GLY A 36 -0.45 5.99 -4.20
N GLY A 37 -1.48 5.50 -3.50
CA GLY A 37 -2.62 6.32 -3.09
C GLY A 37 -2.21 7.46 -2.15
N SER A 38 -3.20 8.26 -1.72
CA SER A 38 -3.00 9.36 -0.78
C SER A 38 -2.21 8.93 0.43
N VAL A 39 -1.32 9.80 0.92
CA VAL A 39 -0.48 9.51 2.08
C VAL A 39 -1.35 9.28 3.32
N GLY A 40 -1.25 8.08 3.85
CA GLY A 40 -1.87 7.64 5.10
C GLY A 40 -1.07 6.46 5.63
N ALA A 41 -1.14 6.17 6.93
CA ALA A 41 -0.30 5.13 7.53
C ALA A 41 -0.38 3.77 6.80
N PRO A 42 -1.54 3.27 6.35
CA PRO A 42 -1.62 2.03 5.59
C PRO A 42 -0.94 2.05 4.22
N GLN A 43 -0.62 3.26 3.69
CA GLN A 43 -0.04 3.44 2.36
C GLN A 43 1.49 3.56 2.39
N LEU A 44 2.14 3.41 3.54
CA LEU A 44 3.55 3.74 3.70
C LEU A 44 4.52 2.63 3.28
N THR A 45 4.05 1.43 2.94
CA THR A 45 4.95 0.29 2.65
C THR A 45 5.95 0.58 1.54
N MET A 46 5.52 1.18 0.43
CA MET A 46 6.44 1.55 -0.65
C MET A 46 7.46 2.62 -0.24
N TRP A 47 7.09 3.47 0.72
CA TRP A 47 7.97 4.51 1.26
C TRP A 47 9.00 3.95 2.24
N PHE A 48 8.68 2.89 3.00
CA PHE A 48 9.68 2.19 3.79
C PHE A 48 10.79 1.63 2.90
N ALA A 49 10.44 0.99 1.79
CA ALA A 49 11.44 0.50 0.84
C ALA A 49 12.28 1.63 0.23
N LYS A 50 11.65 2.78 -0.08
CA LYS A 50 12.35 3.95 -0.63
C LYS A 50 13.32 4.57 0.37
N GLU A 51 12.87 4.85 1.59
CA GLU A 51 13.68 5.51 2.62
C GLU A 51 14.84 4.63 3.13
N ALA A 52 14.75 3.32 2.91
CA ALA A 52 15.82 2.37 3.20
C ALA A 52 16.72 2.08 1.98
N ASN A 53 16.56 2.78 0.85
CA ASN A 53 17.29 2.56 -0.42
C ASN A 53 17.21 1.11 -0.92
N LEU A 54 16.11 0.40 -0.63
CA LEU A 54 15.96 -1.00 -0.99
C LEU A 54 15.68 -1.20 -2.48
N TYR A 55 15.09 -0.20 -3.15
CA TYR A 55 14.92 -0.25 -4.60
C TYR A 55 16.26 -0.26 -5.30
N GLU A 56 17.17 0.63 -4.91
CA GLU A 56 18.53 0.72 -5.42
C GLU A 56 19.34 -0.55 -5.14
N LYS A 57 19.20 -1.11 -3.92
CA LYS A 57 19.77 -2.41 -3.54
C LYS A 57 19.35 -3.52 -4.51
N HIS A 58 18.10 -3.48 -4.98
CA HIS A 58 17.57 -4.44 -5.94
C HIS A 58 17.67 -3.99 -7.42
N GLY A 59 18.50 -2.97 -7.70
CA GLY A 59 18.83 -2.56 -9.07
C GLY A 59 17.78 -1.65 -9.73
N LEU A 60 16.93 -0.99 -8.96
CA LEU A 60 15.88 -0.08 -9.44
C LEU A 60 16.12 1.36 -8.98
N ALA A 61 16.12 2.31 -9.91
CA ALA A 61 16.06 3.75 -9.60
C ALA A 61 14.59 4.18 -9.62
N VAL A 62 13.95 4.22 -8.44
CA VAL A 62 12.52 4.43 -8.31
C VAL A 62 12.16 5.89 -8.09
N GLU A 63 11.36 6.45 -8.99
CA GLU A 63 10.59 7.68 -8.76
C GLU A 63 9.21 7.31 -8.19
N ALA A 64 9.03 7.53 -6.88
CA ALA A 64 7.80 7.21 -6.18
C ALA A 64 6.88 8.45 -6.12
N ILE A 65 5.64 8.31 -6.60
CA ILE A 65 4.66 9.40 -6.76
C ILE A 65 3.45 9.10 -5.89
N SER A 66 3.09 10.07 -5.04
CA SER A 66 1.82 10.03 -4.30
C SER A 66 0.71 10.66 -5.14
N ILE A 67 -0.39 9.91 -5.35
CA ILE A 67 -1.51 10.33 -6.16
C ILE A 67 -2.77 10.39 -5.30
N PRO A 68 -3.48 11.53 -5.25
CA PRO A 68 -4.72 11.65 -4.50
C PRO A 68 -5.83 10.79 -5.12
N GLY A 69 -6.11 9.64 -4.49
CA GLY A 69 -7.21 8.76 -4.86
C GLY A 69 -6.84 7.62 -5.81
N SER A 70 -7.41 6.45 -5.53
CA SER A 70 -7.14 5.20 -6.25
C SER A 70 -7.52 5.27 -7.74
N SER A 71 -8.58 6.02 -8.09
CA SER A 71 -9.02 6.15 -9.48
C SER A 71 -8.00 6.87 -10.36
N MET A 72 -7.37 7.94 -9.84
CA MET A 72 -6.31 8.66 -10.58
C MET A 72 -5.04 7.81 -10.73
N ALA A 73 -4.64 7.12 -9.67
CA ALA A 73 -3.49 6.21 -9.73
C ALA A 73 -3.72 5.10 -10.75
N LEU A 74 -4.93 4.56 -10.80
CA LEU A 74 -5.30 3.53 -11.76
C LEU A 74 -5.30 4.04 -13.20
N GLN A 75 -5.80 5.26 -13.45
CA GLN A 75 -5.75 5.88 -14.78
C GLN A 75 -4.30 6.08 -15.26
N ALA A 76 -3.40 6.55 -14.38
CA ALA A 76 -1.98 6.69 -14.67
C ALA A 76 -1.30 5.33 -14.96
N MET A 77 -1.74 4.25 -14.31
CA MET A 77 -1.27 2.91 -14.64
C MET A 77 -1.79 2.43 -16.00
N LEU A 78 -3.07 2.61 -16.27
CA LEU A 78 -3.67 2.15 -17.53
C LEU A 78 -3.17 2.94 -18.75
N SER A 79 -2.76 4.20 -18.57
CA SER A 79 -2.06 4.98 -19.60
C SER A 79 -0.60 4.56 -19.82
N GLY A 80 -0.05 3.70 -18.92
CA GLY A 80 1.35 3.25 -18.97
C GLY A 80 2.34 4.19 -18.28
N GLU A 81 1.88 5.26 -17.67
CA GLU A 81 2.75 6.23 -16.96
C GLU A 81 3.32 5.63 -15.66
N LEU A 82 2.54 4.83 -14.95
CA LEU A 82 2.92 4.18 -13.69
C LEU A 82 2.69 2.67 -13.81
N PRO A 83 3.69 1.91 -14.24
CA PRO A 83 3.52 0.47 -14.48
C PRO A 83 3.25 -0.35 -13.23
N ILE A 84 3.63 0.15 -12.05
CA ILE A 84 3.39 -0.49 -10.75
C ILE A 84 2.79 0.55 -9.83
N ILE A 85 1.69 0.19 -9.17
CA ILE A 85 1.05 1.05 -8.17
C ILE A 85 0.71 0.28 -6.90
N GLN A 86 0.76 0.99 -5.77
CA GLN A 86 0.26 0.50 -4.49
C GLN A 86 -1.13 1.09 -4.23
N LEU A 87 -2.14 0.22 -4.13
CA LEU A 87 -3.51 0.65 -3.82
C LEU A 87 -4.37 -0.50 -3.25
N GLY A 88 -5.60 -0.15 -2.85
CA GLY A 88 -6.60 -1.14 -2.45
C GLY A 88 -7.20 -1.89 -3.63
N GLY A 89 -7.52 -3.18 -3.44
CA GLY A 89 -7.98 -4.08 -4.50
C GLY A 89 -9.30 -3.68 -5.15
N ALA A 90 -10.20 -3.02 -4.42
CA ALA A 90 -11.52 -2.68 -4.94
C ALA A 90 -11.46 -1.86 -6.25
N ALA A 91 -10.58 -0.86 -6.34
CA ALA A 91 -10.44 -0.04 -7.54
C ALA A 91 -9.90 -0.84 -8.74
N SER A 92 -8.89 -1.69 -8.51
CA SER A 92 -8.34 -2.60 -9.53
C SER A 92 -9.41 -3.57 -10.04
N MET A 93 -10.19 -4.15 -9.14
CA MET A 93 -11.25 -5.09 -9.49
C MET A 93 -12.39 -4.42 -10.26
N GLN A 94 -12.81 -3.23 -9.86
CA GLN A 94 -13.80 -2.44 -10.61
C GLN A 94 -13.33 -2.17 -12.04
N ALA A 95 -12.06 -1.82 -12.23
CA ALA A 95 -11.48 -1.61 -13.53
C ALA A 95 -11.47 -2.89 -14.38
N ASN A 96 -11.10 -4.04 -13.79
CA ASN A 96 -11.11 -5.32 -14.50
C ASN A 96 -12.52 -5.73 -14.93
N LEU A 97 -13.52 -5.56 -14.07
CA LEU A 97 -14.92 -5.82 -14.41
C LEU A 97 -15.40 -4.91 -15.55
N ALA A 98 -14.81 -3.72 -15.69
CA ALA A 98 -15.02 -2.81 -16.81
C ALA A 98 -14.16 -3.13 -18.04
N GLY A 99 -13.29 -4.15 -17.99
CA GLY A 99 -12.46 -4.60 -19.10
C GLY A 99 -10.99 -4.17 -19.08
N ALA A 100 -10.51 -3.62 -17.97
CA ALA A 100 -9.08 -3.32 -17.80
C ALA A 100 -8.25 -4.59 -17.58
N ASP A 101 -6.94 -4.50 -17.85
CA ASP A 101 -5.98 -5.62 -17.75
C ASP A 101 -5.14 -5.55 -16.45
N THR A 102 -5.78 -5.25 -15.31
CA THR A 102 -5.04 -5.15 -14.05
C THR A 102 -4.92 -6.49 -13.34
N VAL A 103 -3.86 -6.65 -12.54
CA VAL A 103 -3.64 -7.83 -11.70
C VAL A 103 -2.99 -7.46 -10.39
N ILE A 104 -3.48 -8.03 -9.29
CA ILE A 104 -2.94 -7.89 -7.94
C ILE A 104 -1.82 -8.92 -7.77
N VAL A 105 -0.58 -8.46 -7.56
CA VAL A 105 0.60 -9.33 -7.43
C VAL A 105 1.09 -9.49 -5.99
N ALA A 106 0.65 -8.63 -5.08
CA ALA A 106 0.91 -8.78 -3.65
C ALA A 106 -0.18 -8.10 -2.83
N THR A 107 -0.50 -8.65 -1.63
CA THR A 107 -1.39 -8.05 -0.64
C THR A 107 -0.66 -7.92 0.68
N ILE A 108 -0.29 -6.70 1.04
CA ILE A 108 0.49 -6.45 2.26
C ILE A 108 -0.39 -6.18 3.48
N LEU A 109 -1.62 -5.73 3.27
CA LEU A 109 -2.61 -5.49 4.31
C LEU A 109 -3.93 -6.18 3.94
N THR A 110 -4.40 -7.03 4.84
CA THR A 110 -5.61 -7.85 4.64
C THR A 110 -6.78 -7.47 5.54
N LYS A 111 -6.60 -6.50 6.44
CA LYS A 111 -7.63 -6.02 7.36
C LYS A 111 -8.01 -4.57 7.09
N PHE A 112 -9.26 -4.20 7.37
CA PHE A 112 -9.68 -2.79 7.32
C PHE A 112 -9.05 -1.98 8.44
N LEU A 113 -8.04 -1.17 8.15
CA LEU A 113 -7.41 -0.28 9.15
C LEU A 113 -8.18 1.03 9.30
N PHE A 114 -9.50 0.91 9.45
CA PHE A 114 -10.41 2.00 9.74
C PHE A 114 -11.15 1.75 11.05
N SER A 115 -11.64 2.82 11.66
CA SER A 115 -12.63 2.73 12.74
C SER A 115 -13.82 3.62 12.40
N ILE A 116 -15.04 3.17 12.74
CA ILE A 116 -16.22 4.02 12.72
C ILE A 116 -16.23 4.87 13.98
N PHE A 117 -16.13 6.17 13.80
CA PHE A 117 -16.34 7.16 14.86
C PHE A 117 -17.66 7.85 14.68
N SER A 118 -18.30 8.19 15.81
CA SER A 118 -19.53 8.96 15.87
C SER A 118 -19.42 10.13 16.83
N ARG A 119 -20.40 11.02 16.76
CA ARG A 119 -20.69 12.00 17.80
C ARG A 119 -20.92 11.28 19.13
N PRO A 120 -20.58 11.90 20.30
CA PRO A 120 -20.62 11.23 21.60
C PRO A 120 -21.98 10.67 22.01
N GLU A 121 -23.04 11.32 21.55
CA GLU A 121 -24.47 10.95 21.86
C GLU A 121 -24.89 9.66 21.13
N ILE A 122 -24.20 9.23 20.09
CA ILE A 122 -24.48 7.99 19.35
C ILE A 122 -23.61 6.88 19.94
N THR A 123 -24.25 5.85 20.51
CA THR A 123 -23.54 4.84 21.29
C THR A 123 -23.44 3.47 20.63
N ARG A 124 -24.26 3.21 19.61
CA ARG A 124 -24.31 1.92 18.88
C ARG A 124 -24.41 2.17 17.38
N ILE A 125 -23.93 1.22 16.59
CA ILE A 125 -24.02 1.31 15.12
C ILE A 125 -25.49 1.37 14.67
N ALA A 126 -26.40 0.66 15.34
CA ALA A 126 -27.82 0.70 15.01
C ALA A 126 -28.44 2.11 15.11
N ASP A 127 -27.91 2.98 15.99
CA ASP A 127 -28.38 4.35 16.19
C ASP A 127 -27.98 5.30 15.03
N LEU A 128 -27.20 4.81 14.07
CA LEU A 128 -26.84 5.52 12.85
C LEU A 128 -27.96 5.55 11.81
N LYS A 129 -29.04 4.77 12.00
CA LYS A 129 -30.15 4.78 11.07
C LYS A 129 -30.74 6.17 10.89
N GLY A 130 -30.87 6.62 9.65
CA GLY A 130 -31.35 7.96 9.29
C GLY A 130 -30.32 9.07 9.50
N LYS A 131 -29.06 8.77 9.85
CA LYS A 131 -28.00 9.75 10.07
C LYS A 131 -27.13 9.95 8.83
N LEU A 132 -26.41 11.08 8.80
CA LEU A 132 -25.39 11.37 7.81
C LEU A 132 -24.08 10.67 8.20
N PHE A 133 -23.52 9.91 7.29
CA PHE A 133 -22.25 9.20 7.45
C PHE A 133 -21.22 9.68 6.45
N GLY A 134 -20.07 10.15 6.94
CA GLY A 134 -18.97 10.65 6.12
C GLY A 134 -18.10 9.54 5.55
N ALA A 135 -17.94 9.54 4.23
CA ALA A 135 -16.90 8.80 3.53
C ALA A 135 -16.01 9.77 2.77
N THR A 136 -14.74 9.41 2.51
CA THR A 136 -13.85 10.33 1.79
C THR A 136 -14.39 10.64 0.40
N ARG A 137 -14.49 9.66 -0.47
CA ARG A 137 -15.13 9.72 -1.79
C ARG A 137 -15.78 8.39 -2.08
N PHE A 138 -16.85 8.39 -2.86
CA PHE A 138 -17.50 7.15 -3.27
C PHE A 138 -16.59 6.32 -4.18
N GLY A 139 -16.65 5.00 -4.02
CA GLY A 139 -15.77 4.05 -4.69
C GLY A 139 -14.36 3.96 -4.13
N THR A 140 -14.02 4.70 -3.06
CA THR A 140 -12.75 4.54 -2.34
C THR A 140 -12.82 3.42 -1.31
N LEU A 141 -11.65 3.01 -0.79
CA LEU A 141 -11.58 1.99 0.24
C LEU A 141 -12.34 2.38 1.51
N SER A 142 -12.37 3.68 1.90
CA SER A 142 -13.14 4.12 3.07
C SER A 142 -14.65 4.02 2.86
N ASP A 143 -15.16 4.30 1.67
CA ASP A 143 -16.56 4.10 1.31
C ASP A 143 -16.92 2.61 1.34
N PHE A 144 -16.10 1.80 0.69
CA PHE A 144 -16.24 0.34 0.70
C PHE A 144 -16.27 -0.23 2.13
N ALA A 145 -15.27 0.13 2.96
CA ALA A 145 -15.17 -0.32 4.34
C ALA A 145 -16.38 0.08 5.17
N SER A 146 -16.86 1.32 4.97
CA SER A 146 -18.04 1.84 5.65
C SER A 146 -19.30 1.03 5.33
N ARG A 147 -19.57 0.82 4.03
CA ARG A 147 -20.72 0.05 3.57
C ARG A 147 -20.67 -1.39 4.07
N PHE A 148 -19.52 -2.04 3.94
CA PHE A 148 -19.30 -3.39 4.44
C PHE A 148 -19.56 -3.50 5.95
N ALA A 149 -19.02 -2.58 6.74
CA ALA A 149 -19.18 -2.58 8.19
C ALA A 149 -20.65 -2.33 8.59
N LEU A 150 -21.33 -1.39 7.95
CA LEU A 150 -22.74 -1.10 8.19
C LEU A 150 -23.64 -2.31 7.85
N GLU A 151 -23.41 -2.96 6.71
CA GLU A 151 -24.16 -4.16 6.32
C GLU A 151 -23.92 -5.33 7.27
N LYS A 152 -22.70 -5.56 7.73
CA LYS A 152 -22.38 -6.58 8.74
C LYS A 152 -23.10 -6.35 10.07
N HIS A 153 -23.49 -5.11 10.36
CA HIS A 153 -24.24 -4.73 11.57
C HIS A 153 -25.74 -4.48 11.31
N GLY A 154 -26.27 -4.99 10.19
CA GLY A 154 -27.68 -4.99 9.88
C GLY A 154 -28.26 -3.68 9.34
N LEU A 155 -27.42 -2.71 8.98
CA LEU A 155 -27.85 -1.47 8.33
C LEU A 155 -27.64 -1.56 6.81
N ASN A 156 -28.65 -1.16 6.04
CA ASN A 156 -28.52 -1.02 4.59
C ASN A 156 -27.95 0.37 4.27
N PRO A 157 -26.71 0.50 3.77
CA PRO A 157 -26.08 1.80 3.53
C PRO A 157 -26.75 2.63 2.44
N GLU A 158 -27.56 2.01 1.56
CA GLU A 158 -28.29 2.73 0.51
C GLU A 158 -29.65 3.27 0.98
N ARG A 159 -30.22 2.68 2.03
CA ARG A 159 -31.57 2.99 2.48
C ARG A 159 -31.61 3.59 3.89
N ASP A 160 -30.77 3.03 4.79
CA ASP A 160 -30.85 3.37 6.21
C ASP A 160 -29.85 4.47 6.59
N ILE A 161 -28.92 4.83 5.71
CA ILE A 161 -27.83 5.80 5.96
C ILE A 161 -27.77 6.81 4.82
N ALA A 162 -27.60 8.09 5.16
CA ALA A 162 -27.29 9.11 4.17
C ALA A 162 -25.76 9.25 4.04
N MET A 163 -25.17 8.57 3.06
CA MET A 163 -23.73 8.64 2.80
C MET A 163 -23.36 9.99 2.18
N VAL A 164 -22.30 10.64 2.71
CA VAL A 164 -21.83 11.97 2.27
C VAL A 164 -20.35 11.91 1.92
N GLN A 165 -19.98 12.42 0.75
CA GLN A 165 -18.57 12.61 0.40
C GLN A 165 -18.00 13.83 1.12
N THR A 166 -16.88 13.63 1.83
CA THR A 166 -16.25 14.68 2.65
C THR A 166 -14.92 15.18 2.10
N GLY A 167 -14.32 14.46 1.14
CA GLY A 167 -13.01 14.78 0.56
C GLY A 167 -11.93 13.78 0.95
N GLY A 168 -10.96 14.21 1.76
CA GLY A 168 -9.91 13.35 2.33
C GLY A 168 -10.19 12.98 3.78
N GLN A 169 -9.27 12.24 4.42
CA GLN A 169 -9.38 11.88 5.85
C GLN A 169 -9.38 13.10 6.79
N PRO A 170 -8.57 14.16 6.54
CA PRO A 170 -8.64 15.38 7.35
C PRO A 170 -10.01 16.05 7.28
N GLU A 171 -10.58 16.20 6.09
CA GLU A 171 -11.88 16.82 5.87
C GLU A 171 -13.01 15.97 6.46
N THR A 172 -12.89 14.63 6.41
CA THR A 172 -13.81 13.70 7.03
C THR A 172 -13.83 13.90 8.56
N LEU A 173 -12.67 14.00 9.19
CA LEU A 173 -12.55 14.30 10.61
C LEU A 173 -13.19 15.66 10.95
N VAL A 174 -12.89 16.71 10.20
CA VAL A 174 -13.48 18.03 10.40
C VAL A 174 -15.00 17.97 10.28
N ALA A 175 -15.53 17.28 9.28
CA ALA A 175 -16.98 17.11 9.10
C ALA A 175 -17.64 16.43 10.31
N LEU A 176 -16.98 15.44 10.93
CA LEU A 176 -17.44 14.78 12.15
C LEU A 176 -17.37 15.73 13.36
N LEU A 177 -16.24 16.44 13.55
CA LEU A 177 -16.07 17.36 14.69
C LEU A 177 -17.05 18.53 14.66
N THR A 178 -17.38 19.03 13.47
CA THR A 178 -18.32 20.14 13.26
C THR A 178 -19.79 19.70 13.11
N ALA A 179 -20.11 18.43 13.37
CA ALA A 179 -21.44 17.82 13.25
C ALA A 179 -22.09 17.91 11.86
N ARG A 180 -21.28 18.15 10.79
CA ARG A 180 -21.76 18.06 9.40
C ARG A 180 -22.11 16.62 9.02
N VAL A 181 -21.47 15.63 9.67
CA VAL A 181 -21.86 14.23 9.66
C VAL A 181 -21.92 13.72 11.10
N GLN A 182 -22.76 12.73 11.37
CA GLN A 182 -22.92 12.17 12.69
C GLN A 182 -21.99 11.00 12.98
N ALA A 183 -21.50 10.36 11.93
CA ALA A 183 -20.47 9.33 12.01
C ALA A 183 -19.60 9.33 10.74
N ALA A 184 -18.43 8.71 10.85
CA ALA A 184 -17.53 8.57 9.73
C ALA A 184 -16.54 7.42 9.92
N ALA A 185 -16.01 6.86 8.82
CA ALA A 185 -14.88 5.95 8.83
C ALA A 185 -13.57 6.73 8.79
N LEU A 186 -12.78 6.62 9.84
CA LEU A 186 -11.50 7.28 10.01
C LEU A 186 -10.35 6.27 9.99
N SER A 187 -9.20 6.69 9.46
CA SER A 187 -7.93 5.97 9.54
C SER A 187 -6.89 6.80 10.30
N VAL A 188 -5.73 6.23 10.62
CA VAL A 188 -4.65 6.98 11.27
C VAL A 188 -4.09 8.04 10.28
N PRO A 189 -3.87 9.29 10.72
CA PRO A 189 -3.87 9.79 12.11
C PRO A 189 -5.22 10.33 12.63
N ALA A 190 -6.28 10.32 11.81
CA ALA A 190 -7.58 10.89 12.19
C ALA A 190 -8.24 10.14 13.36
N ILE A 191 -8.01 8.84 13.49
CA ILE A 191 -8.50 8.01 14.63
C ILE A 191 -8.11 8.62 15.97
N LEU A 192 -6.80 8.85 16.19
CA LEU A 192 -6.34 9.35 17.47
C LEU A 192 -6.81 10.79 17.73
N ARG A 193 -6.86 11.61 16.68
CA ARG A 193 -7.39 12.98 16.79
C ARG A 193 -8.89 12.98 17.17
N ALA A 194 -9.66 12.04 16.62
CA ALA A 194 -11.07 11.87 17.01
C ALA A 194 -11.21 11.44 18.47
N LYS A 195 -10.36 10.50 18.94
CA LYS A 195 -10.31 10.10 20.38
C LYS A 195 -9.98 11.27 21.27
N LYS A 196 -8.97 12.07 20.96
CA LYS A 196 -8.59 13.28 21.72
C LYS A 196 -9.69 14.34 21.72
N ALA A 197 -10.55 14.36 20.70
CA ALA A 197 -11.72 15.24 20.63
C ALA A 197 -12.99 14.62 21.25
N ASN A 198 -12.85 13.55 22.04
CA ASN A 198 -13.96 12.84 22.71
C ASN A 198 -15.06 12.32 21.76
N MET A 199 -14.71 12.05 20.48
CA MET A 199 -15.60 11.30 19.60
C MET A 199 -15.62 9.83 20.01
N ARG A 200 -16.77 9.18 19.82
CA ARG A 200 -16.96 7.79 20.22
C ARG A 200 -16.53 6.82 19.11
N GLU A 201 -15.63 5.92 19.43
CA GLU A 201 -15.33 4.79 18.55
C GLU A 201 -16.43 3.72 18.70
N LEU A 202 -17.24 3.56 17.64
CA LEU A 202 -18.31 2.55 17.61
C LEU A 202 -17.80 1.18 17.18
N LEU A 203 -16.82 1.14 16.31
CA LEU A 203 -16.28 -0.09 15.73
C LEU A 203 -14.84 0.09 15.28
N ASP A 204 -13.95 -0.76 15.74
CA ASP A 204 -12.65 -0.98 15.12
C ASP A 204 -12.82 -2.05 14.02
N MET A 205 -12.75 -1.63 12.76
CA MET A 205 -13.00 -2.52 11.62
C MET A 205 -11.90 -3.57 11.42
N ALA A 206 -10.70 -3.40 12.00
CA ALA A 206 -9.66 -4.41 11.96
C ALA A 206 -10.06 -5.69 12.72
N LYS A 207 -11.04 -5.58 13.63
CA LYS A 207 -11.59 -6.71 14.39
C LYS A 207 -12.73 -7.44 13.67
N LEU A 208 -13.16 -6.94 12.50
CA LEU A 208 -14.14 -7.65 11.69
C LEU A 208 -13.54 -8.97 11.19
N ASP A 209 -14.37 -10.02 11.25
CA ASP A 209 -14.01 -11.29 10.63
C ASP A 209 -14.19 -11.17 9.11
N ALA A 210 -13.16 -10.62 8.47
CA ALA A 210 -13.07 -10.45 7.03
C ALA A 210 -11.61 -10.33 6.61
N THR A 211 -11.24 -11.09 5.61
CA THR A 211 -9.99 -10.91 4.86
C THR A 211 -10.33 -10.12 3.60
N ILE A 212 -9.56 -9.10 3.30
CA ILE A 212 -9.74 -8.27 2.10
C ILE A 212 -8.39 -7.96 1.46
N HIS A 213 -8.42 -7.43 0.25
CA HIS A 213 -7.25 -6.76 -0.32
C HIS A 213 -7.31 -5.27 0.02
N GLN A 214 -6.91 -4.91 1.25
CA GLN A 214 -6.93 -3.50 1.68
C GLN A 214 -5.85 -2.70 0.97
N ASN A 215 -4.63 -3.22 0.91
CA ASN A 215 -3.51 -2.56 0.26
C ASN A 215 -2.49 -3.56 -0.23
N GLY A 216 -1.90 -3.27 -1.38
CA GLY A 216 -0.89 -4.13 -1.99
C GLY A 216 -0.42 -3.58 -3.33
N VAL A 217 0.19 -4.44 -4.10
CA VAL A 217 0.83 -4.10 -5.37
C VAL A 217 -0.04 -4.56 -6.53
N VAL A 218 -0.34 -3.63 -7.42
CA VAL A 218 -1.09 -3.86 -8.65
C VAL A 218 -0.25 -3.45 -9.85
N THR A 219 -0.36 -4.21 -10.92
CA THR A 219 0.22 -3.91 -12.24
C THR A 219 -0.76 -4.34 -13.34
N THR A 220 -0.39 -4.23 -14.61
CA THR A 220 -1.14 -4.84 -15.70
C THR A 220 -0.56 -6.22 -16.05
N ARG A 221 -1.39 -7.16 -16.50
CA ARG A 221 -0.91 -8.48 -16.99
C ARG A 221 0.08 -8.31 -18.14
N LYS A 222 -0.18 -7.34 -19.01
CA LYS A 222 0.73 -7.00 -20.11
C LYS A 222 2.11 -6.61 -19.57
N TYR A 223 2.16 -5.69 -18.61
CA TYR A 223 3.45 -5.24 -18.03
C TYR A 223 4.14 -6.38 -17.27
N LEU A 224 3.40 -7.13 -16.46
CA LEU A 224 3.91 -8.28 -15.73
C LEU A 224 4.58 -9.30 -16.68
N LYS A 225 3.93 -9.61 -17.80
CA LYS A 225 4.46 -10.55 -18.80
C LYS A 225 5.74 -10.09 -19.46
N THR A 226 5.88 -8.79 -19.74
CA THR A 226 7.03 -8.25 -20.48
C THR A 226 8.18 -7.78 -19.57
N ASN A 227 7.90 -7.51 -18.28
CA ASN A 227 8.84 -6.94 -17.32
C ASN A 227 8.84 -7.71 -15.98
N GLU A 228 8.71 -9.03 -16.06
CA GLU A 228 8.56 -9.89 -14.86
C GLU A 228 9.73 -9.72 -13.88
N ASP A 229 10.97 -9.61 -14.38
CA ASP A 229 12.15 -9.39 -13.54
C ASP A 229 12.09 -8.03 -12.81
N THR A 230 11.63 -6.97 -13.46
CA THR A 230 11.44 -5.66 -12.83
C THR A 230 10.41 -5.73 -11.71
N VAL A 231 9.28 -6.41 -11.93
CA VAL A 231 8.25 -6.63 -10.90
C VAL A 231 8.79 -7.48 -9.75
N ARG A 232 9.58 -8.52 -10.04
CA ARG A 232 10.24 -9.36 -9.02
C ARG A 232 11.20 -8.56 -8.14
N ARG A 233 12.05 -7.73 -8.74
CA ARG A 233 12.99 -6.85 -8.00
C ARG A 233 12.26 -5.79 -7.18
N PHE A 234 11.16 -5.24 -7.72
CA PHE A 234 10.29 -4.34 -6.98
C PHE A 234 9.67 -5.04 -5.77
N LEU A 235 9.11 -6.24 -5.92
CA LEU A 235 8.53 -7.01 -4.82
C LEU A 235 9.57 -7.36 -3.75
N ARG A 236 10.80 -7.68 -4.12
CA ARG A 236 11.91 -7.88 -3.16
C ARG A 236 12.11 -6.66 -2.28
N ALA A 237 12.28 -5.48 -2.88
CA ALA A 237 12.45 -4.23 -2.15
C ALA A 237 11.23 -3.91 -1.27
N TYR A 238 10.03 -4.10 -1.80
CA TYR A 238 8.78 -3.81 -1.12
C TYR A 238 8.57 -4.69 0.12
N ILE A 239 8.81 -6.00 0.00
CA ILE A 239 8.67 -6.97 1.11
C ILE A 239 9.76 -6.72 2.16
N GLU A 240 11.00 -6.47 1.75
CA GLU A 240 12.10 -6.16 2.66
C GLU A 240 11.83 -4.85 3.42
N GLY A 241 11.26 -3.83 2.76
CA GLY A 241 10.83 -2.58 3.40
C GLY A 241 9.74 -2.79 4.45
N ALA A 242 8.77 -3.65 4.17
CA ALA A 242 7.74 -4.04 5.12
C ALA A 242 8.32 -4.79 6.33
N ALA A 243 9.22 -5.75 6.09
CA ALA A 243 9.89 -6.51 7.14
C ALA A 243 10.75 -5.61 8.02
N LEU A 244 11.50 -4.67 7.41
CA LEU A 244 12.30 -3.68 8.14
C LEU A 244 11.40 -2.81 9.03
N ALA A 245 10.27 -2.33 8.51
CA ALA A 245 9.32 -1.53 9.29
C ALA A 245 8.74 -2.30 10.48
N LYS A 246 8.51 -3.62 10.35
CA LYS A 246 8.04 -4.47 11.48
C LYS A 246 9.07 -4.60 12.58
N ARG A 247 10.35 -4.76 12.23
CA ARG A 247 11.42 -5.06 13.22
C ARG A 247 12.12 -3.81 13.78
N ASP A 248 12.06 -2.68 13.08
CA ASP A 248 12.71 -1.41 13.48
C ASP A 248 11.67 -0.30 13.64
N LYS A 249 11.13 -0.17 14.87
CA LYS A 249 10.15 0.87 15.22
C LYS A 249 10.73 2.28 15.02
N ALA A 250 12.02 2.49 15.32
CA ALA A 250 12.64 3.81 15.19
C ALA A 250 12.74 4.24 13.72
N PHE A 251 13.10 3.33 12.83
CA PHE A 251 13.06 3.55 11.39
C PHE A 251 11.63 3.82 10.92
N ALA A 252 10.70 2.94 11.24
CA ALA A 252 9.32 3.03 10.78
C ALA A 252 8.65 4.34 11.22
N THR A 253 8.77 4.72 12.50
CA THR A 253 8.17 5.96 13.03
C THR A 253 8.83 7.21 12.44
N ARG A 254 10.13 7.21 12.14
CA ARG A 254 10.79 8.31 11.42
C ARG A 254 10.23 8.49 10.00
N VAL A 255 10.03 7.38 9.27
CA VAL A 255 9.39 7.43 7.94
C VAL A 255 7.95 7.89 8.06
N MET A 256 7.19 7.36 9.02
CA MET A 256 5.81 7.78 9.29
C MET A 256 5.74 9.28 9.60
N ALA A 257 6.63 9.82 10.44
CA ALA A 257 6.68 11.23 10.78
C ALA A 257 6.82 12.11 9.52
N LYS A 258 7.77 11.74 8.64
CA LYS A 258 8.03 12.44 7.39
C LYS A 258 6.79 12.50 6.48
N TYR A 259 6.14 11.35 6.25
CA TYR A 259 5.05 11.26 5.28
C TYR A 259 3.67 11.60 5.84
N LEU A 260 3.44 11.42 7.15
CA LEU A 260 2.20 11.85 7.80
C LEU A 260 2.24 13.33 8.23
N GLY A 261 3.40 13.98 8.12
CA GLY A 261 3.56 15.39 8.48
C GLY A 261 3.29 15.67 9.96
N THR A 262 3.72 14.78 10.86
CA THR A 262 3.53 14.94 12.30
C THR A 262 4.73 14.41 13.08
N ASN A 263 5.04 15.07 14.19
CA ASN A 263 6.04 14.62 15.18
C ASN A 263 5.39 14.22 16.53
N ASP A 264 4.06 14.15 16.58
CA ASP A 264 3.33 13.69 17.76
C ASP A 264 3.61 12.20 17.98
N ARG A 265 4.33 11.88 19.04
CA ARG A 265 4.77 10.51 19.38
C ARG A 265 3.60 9.56 19.53
N GLU A 266 2.51 10.02 20.15
CA GLU A 266 1.33 9.18 20.37
C GLU A 266 0.66 8.81 19.06
N ILE A 267 0.59 9.75 18.09
CA ILE A 267 0.09 9.49 16.74
C ILE A 267 1.01 8.50 16.01
N LEU A 268 2.32 8.66 16.14
CA LEU A 268 3.28 7.80 15.47
C LEU A 268 3.30 6.39 16.06
N ASP A 269 3.16 6.26 17.37
CA ASP A 269 3.08 4.98 18.06
C ASP A 269 1.79 4.23 17.67
N ASP A 270 0.63 4.89 17.71
CA ASP A 270 -0.65 4.30 17.25
C ASP A 270 -0.60 3.90 15.77
N ALA A 271 0.00 4.75 14.92
CA ALA A 271 0.19 4.43 13.50
C ALA A 271 1.08 3.20 13.29
N TYR A 272 2.19 3.14 14.02
CA TYR A 272 3.12 2.03 13.95
C TYR A 272 2.44 0.72 14.35
N GLU A 273 1.81 0.68 15.53
CA GLU A 273 1.17 -0.52 16.04
C GLU A 273 0.07 -1.01 15.11
N ARG A 274 -0.83 -0.12 14.66
CA ARG A 274 -1.93 -0.48 13.76
C ARG A 274 -1.47 -1.00 12.41
N VAL A 275 -0.41 -0.41 11.83
CA VAL A 275 0.07 -0.84 10.52
C VAL A 275 0.90 -2.11 10.62
N THR A 276 1.91 -2.12 11.51
CA THR A 276 2.88 -3.22 11.54
C THR A 276 2.29 -4.53 12.06
N LEU A 277 1.28 -4.45 12.96
CA LEU A 277 0.57 -5.63 13.44
C LEU A 277 -0.12 -6.39 12.30
N HIS A 278 -0.59 -5.66 11.27
CA HIS A 278 -1.37 -6.21 10.18
C HIS A 278 -0.61 -6.33 8.85
N LEU A 279 0.72 -6.06 8.84
CA LEU A 279 1.54 -6.34 7.67
C LEU A 279 1.69 -7.85 7.49
N GLU A 280 1.23 -8.35 6.36
CA GLU A 280 1.35 -9.75 5.96
C GLU A 280 2.69 -10.00 5.27
N ILE A 281 3.46 -10.93 5.81
CA ILE A 281 4.74 -11.38 5.24
C ILE A 281 4.81 -12.89 5.40
N PRO A 282 4.75 -13.64 4.31
CA PRO A 282 4.66 -13.27 2.87
C PRO A 282 3.34 -12.57 2.49
N PRO A 283 3.37 -11.58 1.55
CA PRO A 283 2.21 -10.79 1.17
C PRO A 283 1.39 -11.46 0.05
N TYR A 284 0.90 -12.66 0.27
CA TYR A 284 0.09 -13.37 -0.73
C TYR A 284 -1.23 -12.65 -1.01
N PRO A 285 -1.58 -12.38 -2.27
CA PRO A 285 -2.95 -12.03 -2.61
C PRO A 285 -3.86 -13.26 -2.42
N THR A 286 -5.01 -13.08 -1.77
CA THR A 286 -5.88 -14.18 -1.38
C THR A 286 -7.17 -14.22 -2.19
N VAL A 287 -7.58 -15.42 -2.61
CA VAL A 287 -8.86 -15.69 -3.27
C VAL A 287 -10.02 -15.25 -2.38
N GLU A 288 -9.94 -15.52 -1.06
CA GLU A 288 -10.92 -15.10 -0.08
C GLU A 288 -11.10 -13.56 -0.08
N GLY A 289 -9.99 -12.82 0.01
CA GLY A 289 -10.02 -11.35 0.04
C GLY A 289 -10.62 -10.73 -1.23
N VAL A 290 -10.34 -11.33 -2.38
CA VAL A 290 -10.99 -10.94 -3.65
C VAL A 290 -12.47 -11.29 -3.64
N GLY A 291 -12.85 -12.49 -3.14
CA GLY A 291 -14.25 -12.92 -3.06
C GLY A 291 -15.12 -11.97 -2.22
N VAL A 292 -14.62 -11.50 -1.07
CA VAL A 292 -15.30 -10.49 -0.23
C VAL A 292 -15.53 -9.20 -1.01
N LEU A 293 -14.52 -8.73 -1.75
CA LEU A 293 -14.63 -7.52 -2.57
C LEU A 293 -15.63 -7.69 -3.72
N LEU A 294 -15.59 -8.82 -4.44
CA LEU A 294 -16.54 -9.12 -5.53
C LEU A 294 -17.97 -9.10 -5.03
N LYS A 295 -18.26 -9.75 -3.91
CA LYS A 295 -19.60 -9.79 -3.32
C LYS A 295 -20.16 -8.39 -3.04
N THR A 296 -19.31 -7.47 -2.59
CA THR A 296 -19.76 -6.09 -2.34
C THR A 296 -19.96 -5.31 -3.65
N LEU A 297 -19.20 -5.63 -4.69
CA LEU A 297 -19.31 -4.99 -5.99
C LEU A 297 -20.52 -5.46 -6.81
N GLU A 298 -21.14 -6.60 -6.46
CA GLU A 298 -22.26 -7.20 -7.22
C GLU A 298 -23.43 -6.24 -7.47
N LYS A 299 -23.70 -5.35 -6.51
CA LYS A 299 -24.82 -4.38 -6.63
C LYS A 299 -24.52 -3.32 -7.70
N ALA A 300 -23.29 -2.84 -7.77
CA ALA A 300 -22.88 -1.80 -8.69
C ALA A 300 -22.45 -2.36 -10.06
N GLN A 301 -21.92 -3.58 -10.08
CA GLN A 301 -21.38 -4.24 -11.28
C GLN A 301 -21.85 -5.69 -11.35
N PRO A 302 -22.92 -6.00 -12.10
CA PRO A 302 -23.48 -7.36 -12.17
C PRO A 302 -22.48 -8.44 -12.61
N LYS A 303 -21.47 -8.09 -13.42
CA LYS A 303 -20.38 -9.01 -13.80
C LYS A 303 -19.61 -9.59 -12.59
N ALA A 304 -19.61 -8.91 -11.44
CA ALA A 304 -18.95 -9.39 -10.23
C ALA A 304 -19.54 -10.72 -9.72
N ARG A 305 -20.82 -11.02 -10.03
CA ARG A 305 -21.49 -12.27 -9.62
C ARG A 305 -20.90 -13.53 -10.25
N THR A 306 -20.39 -13.41 -11.47
CA THR A 306 -19.87 -14.52 -12.26
C THR A 306 -18.35 -14.51 -12.39
N ALA A 307 -17.70 -13.45 -11.90
CA ALA A 307 -16.26 -13.31 -11.94
C ALA A 307 -15.59 -14.29 -10.97
N LYS A 308 -14.50 -14.92 -11.41
CA LYS A 308 -13.72 -15.83 -10.59
C LYS A 308 -12.65 -15.03 -9.83
N PRO A 309 -12.54 -15.17 -8.50
CA PRO A 309 -11.54 -14.42 -7.72
C PRO A 309 -10.11 -14.61 -8.23
N GLU A 310 -9.77 -15.78 -8.75
CA GLU A 310 -8.47 -16.12 -9.31
C GLU A 310 -8.09 -15.25 -10.51
N ASP A 311 -9.08 -14.73 -11.23
CA ASP A 311 -8.86 -13.86 -12.39
C ASP A 311 -8.31 -12.48 -12.03
N PHE A 312 -8.27 -12.11 -10.76
CA PHE A 312 -7.82 -10.78 -10.30
C PHE A 312 -6.42 -10.80 -9.67
N ILE A 313 -5.85 -11.97 -9.42
CA ILE A 313 -4.60 -12.13 -8.69
C ILE A 313 -3.54 -12.90 -9.48
N ASP A 314 -2.28 -12.66 -9.17
CA ASP A 314 -1.14 -13.48 -9.59
C ASP A 314 -0.12 -13.58 -8.45
N SER A 315 -0.10 -14.71 -7.76
CA SER A 315 0.77 -14.94 -6.61
C SER A 315 2.13 -15.56 -6.97
N ARG A 316 2.42 -15.82 -8.26
CA ARG A 316 3.63 -16.56 -8.70
C ARG A 316 4.92 -15.95 -8.18
N LEU A 317 5.09 -14.64 -8.30
CA LEU A 317 6.33 -13.98 -7.88
C LEU A 317 6.50 -13.93 -6.36
N VAL A 318 5.40 -13.76 -5.59
CA VAL A 318 5.47 -13.86 -4.12
C VAL A 318 5.83 -15.28 -3.72
N ARG A 319 5.23 -16.29 -4.35
CA ARG A 319 5.55 -17.71 -4.08
C ARG A 319 7.01 -18.02 -4.39
N GLU A 320 7.52 -17.58 -5.53
CA GLU A 320 8.93 -17.75 -5.89
C GLU A 320 9.87 -17.15 -4.83
N LEU A 321 9.57 -15.94 -4.35
CA LEU A 321 10.35 -15.26 -3.32
C LEU A 321 10.29 -15.99 -1.97
N ASP A 322 9.14 -16.56 -1.63
CA ASP A 322 8.95 -17.33 -0.40
C ASP A 322 9.69 -18.68 -0.48
N GLU A 323 9.44 -19.46 -1.52
CA GLU A 323 10.07 -20.78 -1.74
C GLU A 323 11.60 -20.68 -1.89
N SER A 324 12.13 -19.58 -2.41
CA SER A 324 13.59 -19.33 -2.47
C SER A 324 14.22 -19.10 -1.10
N GLY A 325 13.41 -19.00 -0.03
CA GLY A 325 13.85 -18.64 1.31
C GLY A 325 14.25 -17.16 1.44
N PHE A 326 14.00 -16.32 0.44
CA PHE A 326 14.30 -14.88 0.53
C PHE A 326 13.53 -14.22 1.68
N ILE A 327 12.23 -14.49 1.77
CA ILE A 327 11.36 -13.87 2.78
C ILE A 327 11.74 -14.33 4.20
N ASN A 328 12.09 -15.60 4.37
CA ASN A 328 12.46 -16.17 5.67
C ASN A 328 13.79 -15.62 6.23
N ARG A 329 14.59 -14.94 5.40
CA ARG A 329 15.85 -14.31 5.82
C ARG A 329 15.72 -12.83 6.18
N LEU A 330 14.54 -12.25 6.10
CA LEU A 330 14.27 -10.85 6.41
C LEU A 330 13.98 -10.66 7.90
#